data_36031031a7717614f4be6c60458cabdf
#
_entry.id   36031031a7717614f4be6c60458cabdf
#
_cell.length_a   1.000
_cell.length_b   1.000
_cell.length_c   1.000
_cell.angle_alpha   90.00
_cell.angle_beta   90.00
_cell.angle_gamma   90.00
#
_symmetry.space_group_name_H-M   'P 1'
#
loop_
_entity.id
_entity.type
_entity.pdbx_description
1 polymer ?
#
loop_
_entity_poly.entity_id
_entity_poly.type
_entity_poly.pdbx_seq_one_letter_code
_entity_poly.pdbx_strand_id
1 'polypeptide(L)'
;MKITQIPMGAHNAQLTCYLQDPCTEMPALDRCPAILIFPGGAYAFCSDREADPVALAFLNAGYNAFVLRYSVSQNCPVEEVYTNAFAEAQEAMDYLHQNAGDLHIDPEQIAVVGFSAGGHLAASVGTMGRVRPAAMLLGYAVFSVPGKALGLSLIHISSPR
;
A
#
# COMPACT_ATOMS: atom_id res chain seq x y z
N MET A 1 14.59 12.43 9.36
CA MET A 1 13.58 11.42 9.06
C MET A 1 12.44 11.51 10.04
N LYS A 2 11.21 11.56 9.58
CA LYS A 2 9.99 11.62 10.39
C LYS A 2 9.18 10.36 10.19
N ILE A 3 8.69 9.75 11.27
CA ILE A 3 7.78 8.60 11.21
C ILE A 3 6.49 9.01 11.91
N THR A 4 5.36 8.87 11.22
CA THR A 4 4.03 9.16 11.76
C THR A 4 3.07 8.03 11.44
N GLN A 5 2.03 7.87 12.26
CA GLN A 5 1.00 6.87 12.08
C GLN A 5 -0.36 7.54 11.99
N ILE A 6 -1.16 7.11 11.03
CA ILE A 6 -2.47 7.68 10.72
C ILE A 6 -3.47 6.53 10.74
N PRO A 7 -4.53 6.61 11.57
CA PRO A 7 -5.58 5.61 11.55
C PRO A 7 -6.33 5.65 10.21
N MET A 8 -6.66 4.47 9.68
CA MET A 8 -7.42 4.28 8.46
C MET A 8 -8.61 3.37 8.73
N GLY A 9 -9.73 3.59 8.05
CA GLY A 9 -10.90 2.74 8.17
C GLY A 9 -11.44 2.58 9.59
N ALA A 10 -12.20 1.50 9.80
CA ALA A 10 -12.92 1.25 11.05
C ALA A 10 -12.33 0.12 11.94
N HIS A 11 -11.42 -0.70 11.40
CA HIS A 11 -10.93 -1.93 12.04
C HIS A 11 -9.44 -1.88 12.43
N ASN A 12 -9.01 -0.75 13.01
CA ASN A 12 -7.63 -0.50 13.44
C ASN A 12 -6.58 -0.58 12.31
N ALA A 13 -7.00 -0.39 11.07
CA ALA A 13 -6.05 -0.22 9.98
C ALA A 13 -5.23 1.05 10.19
N GLN A 14 -3.97 1.00 9.77
CA GLN A 14 -3.02 2.07 10.06
C GLN A 14 -2.07 2.30 8.88
N LEU A 15 -1.92 3.57 8.51
CA LEU A 15 -0.91 4.02 7.57
C LEU A 15 0.30 4.55 8.34
N THR A 16 1.44 3.88 8.23
CA THR A 16 2.72 4.38 8.77
C THR A 16 3.46 5.10 7.66
N CYS A 17 3.77 6.36 7.89
CA CYS A 17 4.48 7.23 6.94
C CYS A 17 5.95 7.36 7.34
N TYR A 18 6.86 7.03 6.44
CA TYR A 18 8.31 7.19 6.55
C TYR A 18 8.72 8.31 5.63
N LEU A 19 9.05 9.47 6.17
CA LEU A 19 9.31 10.68 5.41
C LEU A 19 10.77 11.14 5.58
N GLN A 20 11.39 11.50 4.48
CA GLN A 20 12.65 12.22 4.50
C GLN A 20 12.41 13.66 4.94
N ASP A 21 13.34 14.24 5.70
CA ASP A 21 13.24 15.64 6.06
C ASP A 21 13.62 16.50 4.84
N PRO A 22 12.88 17.56 4.54
CA PRO A 22 13.28 18.55 3.55
C PRO A 22 14.66 19.11 3.88
N CYS A 23 15.48 19.35 2.88
CA CYS A 23 16.83 19.85 3.05
C CYS A 23 17.18 20.83 1.93
N THR A 24 17.64 22.04 2.32
CA THR A 24 18.02 23.08 1.38
C THR A 24 19.18 22.68 0.48
N GLU A 25 20.04 21.77 0.96
CA GLU A 25 21.16 21.23 0.17
C GLU A 25 20.72 20.14 -0.81
N MET A 26 19.53 19.56 -0.62
CA MET A 26 18.94 18.51 -1.44
C MET A 26 17.50 18.86 -1.85
N PRO A 27 17.31 19.82 -2.78
CA PRO A 27 15.97 20.30 -3.15
C PRO A 27 15.06 19.19 -3.72
N ALA A 28 15.63 18.10 -4.23
CA ALA A 28 14.86 16.95 -4.72
C ALA A 28 14.03 16.26 -3.62
N LEU A 29 14.36 16.47 -2.34
CA LEU A 29 13.59 15.92 -1.22
C LEU A 29 12.28 16.68 -0.95
N ASP A 30 12.08 17.84 -1.55
CA ASP A 30 10.80 18.58 -1.43
C ASP A 30 9.68 17.94 -2.25
N ARG A 31 10.01 17.04 -3.20
CA ARG A 31 9.05 16.35 -4.05
C ARG A 31 9.54 14.96 -4.42
N CYS A 32 9.63 14.09 -3.41
CA CYS A 32 10.09 12.71 -3.59
C CYS A 32 9.05 11.85 -4.33
N PRO A 33 9.48 10.84 -5.09
CA PRO A 33 8.56 9.76 -5.46
C PRO A 33 8.07 9.04 -4.20
N ALA A 34 6.87 8.47 -4.25
CA ALA A 34 6.24 7.78 -3.14
C ALA A 34 5.99 6.30 -3.44
N ILE A 35 6.05 5.48 -2.40
CA ILE A 35 5.72 4.06 -2.48
C ILE A 35 4.74 3.68 -1.36
N LEU A 36 3.56 3.17 -1.72
CA LEU A 36 2.60 2.61 -0.78
C LEU A 36 2.75 1.09 -0.76
N ILE A 37 2.98 0.54 0.41
CA ILE A 37 3.37 -0.85 0.66
C ILE A 37 2.21 -1.59 1.30
N PHE A 38 1.83 -2.73 0.71
CA PHE A 38 0.83 -3.66 1.23
C PHE A 38 1.53 -4.97 1.63
N PRO A 39 1.77 -5.22 2.93
CA PRO A 39 2.35 -6.48 3.39
C PRO A 39 1.47 -7.67 3.07
N GLY A 40 2.06 -8.85 2.90
CA GLY A 40 1.34 -10.12 2.80
C GLY A 40 0.87 -10.64 4.15
N GLY A 41 0.33 -11.86 4.16
CA GLY A 41 -0.16 -12.52 5.37
C GLY A 41 -1.53 -13.17 5.18
N ALA A 42 -1.88 -13.55 3.95
CA ALA A 42 -3.10 -14.27 3.58
C ALA A 42 -4.41 -13.58 4.04
N TYR A 43 -4.41 -12.27 4.21
CA TYR A 43 -5.48 -11.50 4.84
C TYR A 43 -5.80 -11.93 6.30
N ALA A 44 -4.95 -12.76 6.90
CA ALA A 44 -5.06 -13.13 8.31
C ALA A 44 -4.32 -12.18 9.23
N PHE A 45 -3.17 -11.68 8.76
CA PHE A 45 -2.31 -10.71 9.46
C PHE A 45 -1.54 -9.89 8.42
N CYS A 46 -0.85 -8.82 8.85
CA CYS A 46 0.12 -8.10 8.04
C CYS A 46 1.54 -8.52 8.46
N SER A 47 2.34 -9.01 7.51
CA SER A 47 3.71 -9.49 7.75
C SER A 47 4.66 -8.35 8.06
N ASP A 48 5.27 -8.34 9.24
CA ASP A 48 6.26 -7.34 9.63
C ASP A 48 7.51 -7.35 8.75
N ARG A 49 7.88 -8.50 8.18
CA ARG A 49 9.03 -8.63 7.26
C ARG A 49 8.83 -7.90 5.95
N GLU A 50 7.59 -7.71 5.54
CA GLU A 50 7.19 -7.08 4.28
C GLU A 50 6.66 -5.65 4.49
N ALA A 51 6.78 -5.13 5.71
CA ALA A 51 6.35 -3.81 6.14
C ALA A 51 7.56 -2.87 6.28
N ASP A 52 7.97 -2.61 7.50
CA ASP A 52 9.00 -1.62 7.84
C ASP A 52 10.35 -1.87 7.14
N PRO A 53 10.87 -3.12 7.01
CA PRO A 53 12.12 -3.36 6.29
C PRO A 53 12.05 -2.96 4.81
N VAL A 54 10.90 -3.18 4.18
CA VAL A 54 10.66 -2.76 2.77
C VAL A 54 10.58 -1.24 2.68
N ALA A 55 9.86 -0.59 3.61
CA ALA A 55 9.78 0.87 3.66
C ALA A 55 11.16 1.52 3.80
N LEU A 56 12.01 0.99 4.69
CA LEU A 56 13.36 1.49 4.88
C LEU A 56 14.26 1.31 3.65
N ALA A 57 14.09 0.21 2.90
CA ALA A 57 14.81 -0.01 1.65
C ALA A 57 14.44 1.04 0.58
N PHE A 58 13.14 1.34 0.42
CA PHE A 58 12.67 2.38 -0.49
C PHE A 58 13.07 3.78 -0.02
N LEU A 59 13.01 4.04 1.28
CA LEU A 59 13.45 5.31 1.85
C LEU A 59 14.93 5.57 1.52
N ASN A 60 15.79 4.54 1.67
CA ASN A 60 17.21 4.62 1.30
C ASN A 60 17.43 4.83 -0.20
N ALA A 61 16.47 4.43 -1.04
CA ALA A 61 16.49 4.66 -2.48
C ALA A 61 15.92 6.03 -2.90
N GLY A 62 15.56 6.89 -1.95
CA GLY A 62 15.09 8.26 -2.22
C GLY A 62 13.57 8.41 -2.33
N TYR A 63 12.80 7.39 -1.97
CA TYR A 63 11.34 7.47 -1.90
C TYR A 63 10.89 7.93 -0.51
N ASN A 64 9.75 8.60 -0.42
CA ASN A 64 8.96 8.57 0.81
C ASN A 64 8.10 7.32 0.81
N ALA A 65 8.11 6.57 1.91
CA ALA A 65 7.50 5.24 1.97
C ALA A 65 6.33 5.21 2.97
N PHE A 66 5.31 4.45 2.61
CA PHE A 66 4.05 4.37 3.35
C PHE A 66 3.66 2.90 3.49
N VAL A 67 3.45 2.43 4.70
CA VAL A 67 3.03 1.05 4.97
C VAL A 67 1.57 1.06 5.43
N LEU A 68 0.69 0.45 4.66
CA LEU A 68 -0.69 0.23 5.09
C LEU A 68 -0.82 -1.15 5.76
N ARG A 69 -1.04 -1.15 7.07
CA ARG A 69 -1.52 -2.31 7.81
C ARG A 69 -3.04 -2.31 7.74
N TYR A 70 -3.55 -2.99 6.73
CA TYR A 70 -4.98 -3.03 6.39
C TYR A 70 -5.76 -4.04 7.25
N SER A 71 -7.09 -4.00 7.18
CA SER A 71 -7.98 -4.94 7.86
C SER A 71 -7.66 -6.39 7.51
N VAL A 72 -7.58 -7.22 8.53
CA VAL A 72 -7.25 -8.65 8.46
C VAL A 72 -8.21 -9.44 9.35
N SER A 73 -8.29 -10.76 9.17
CA SER A 73 -9.26 -11.58 9.92
C SER A 73 -9.03 -11.65 11.43
N GLN A 74 -7.88 -11.16 11.91
CA GLN A 74 -7.63 -10.99 13.34
C GLN A 74 -8.40 -9.82 13.97
N ASN A 75 -8.84 -8.84 13.18
CA ASN A 75 -9.51 -7.63 13.67
C ASN A 75 -10.79 -7.25 12.91
N CYS A 76 -11.19 -8.07 11.93
CA CYS A 76 -12.34 -7.83 11.08
C CYS A 76 -13.04 -9.15 10.75
N PRO A 77 -14.40 -9.20 10.61
CA PRO A 77 -15.10 -10.39 10.12
C PRO A 77 -14.53 -10.87 8.78
N VAL A 78 -14.33 -12.19 8.65
CA VAL A 78 -13.63 -12.78 7.49
C VAL A 78 -14.29 -12.41 6.17
N GLU A 79 -15.62 -12.37 6.13
CA GLU A 79 -16.43 -12.00 4.97
C GLU A 79 -16.27 -10.54 4.53
N GLU A 80 -15.81 -9.67 5.43
CA GLU A 80 -15.65 -8.23 5.19
C GLU A 80 -14.19 -7.82 4.97
N VAL A 81 -13.23 -8.71 5.26
CA VAL A 81 -11.80 -8.39 5.26
C VAL A 81 -11.35 -7.76 3.96
N TYR A 82 -11.66 -8.37 2.82
CA TYR A 82 -11.22 -7.85 1.53
C TYR A 82 -11.88 -6.50 1.20
N THR A 83 -13.18 -6.38 1.46
CA THR A 83 -13.92 -5.13 1.18
C THR A 83 -13.36 -3.97 2.00
N ASN A 84 -13.08 -4.21 3.29
CA ASN A 84 -12.49 -3.20 4.16
C ASN A 84 -11.06 -2.89 3.77
N ALA A 85 -10.21 -3.91 3.55
CA ALA A 85 -8.83 -3.70 3.11
C ALA A 85 -8.73 -2.90 1.80
N PHE A 86 -9.62 -3.17 0.84
CA PHE A 86 -9.66 -2.42 -0.42
C PHE A 86 -10.14 -0.98 -0.22
N ALA A 87 -11.14 -0.75 0.62
CA ALA A 87 -11.59 0.60 0.97
C ALA A 87 -10.48 1.41 1.66
N GLU A 88 -9.77 0.81 2.61
CA GLU A 88 -8.64 1.41 3.33
C GLU A 88 -7.45 1.71 2.40
N ALA A 89 -7.19 0.82 1.44
CA ALA A 89 -6.15 1.06 0.43
C ALA A 89 -6.50 2.24 -0.49
N GLN A 90 -7.78 2.41 -0.85
CA GLN A 90 -8.24 3.59 -1.59
C GLN A 90 -8.19 4.86 -0.74
N GLU A 91 -8.56 4.79 0.53
CA GLU A 91 -8.44 5.90 1.49
C GLU A 91 -6.97 6.33 1.63
N ALA A 92 -6.04 5.38 1.72
CA ALA A 92 -4.61 5.68 1.77
C ALA A 92 -4.13 6.37 0.48
N MET A 93 -4.54 5.90 -0.71
CA MET A 93 -4.21 6.57 -1.98
C MET A 93 -4.77 7.98 -2.03
N ASP A 94 -6.04 8.18 -1.65
CA ASP A 94 -6.67 9.49 -1.59
C ASP A 94 -5.92 10.42 -0.62
N TYR A 95 -5.54 9.90 0.56
CA TYR A 95 -4.78 10.64 1.56
C TYR A 95 -3.42 11.11 1.02
N LEU A 96 -2.67 10.24 0.34
CA LEU A 96 -1.38 10.59 -0.25
C LEU A 96 -1.51 11.70 -1.30
N HIS A 97 -2.52 11.65 -2.16
CA HIS A 97 -2.76 12.69 -3.17
C HIS A 97 -3.17 14.02 -2.53
N GLN A 98 -4.09 13.98 -1.57
CA GLN A 98 -4.61 15.19 -0.92
C GLN A 98 -3.58 15.92 -0.07
N ASN A 99 -2.64 15.17 0.52
CA ASN A 99 -1.61 15.70 1.42
C ASN A 99 -0.21 15.71 0.80
N ALA A 100 -0.10 15.60 -0.53
CA ALA A 100 1.17 15.44 -1.22
C ALA A 100 2.20 16.54 -0.87
N GLY A 101 1.75 17.79 -0.70
CA GLY A 101 2.60 18.91 -0.31
C GLY A 101 3.19 18.74 1.09
N ASP A 102 2.36 18.41 2.08
CA ASP A 102 2.81 18.23 3.48
C ASP A 102 3.64 16.96 3.67
N LEU A 103 3.46 15.99 2.79
CA LEU A 103 4.22 14.73 2.76
C LEU A 103 5.49 14.82 1.92
N HIS A 104 5.75 15.96 1.26
CA HIS A 104 6.89 16.17 0.35
C HIS A 104 6.98 15.09 -0.74
N ILE A 105 5.84 14.72 -1.34
CA ILE A 105 5.78 13.72 -2.42
C ILE A 105 5.25 14.32 -3.73
N ASP A 106 5.62 13.69 -4.82
CA ASP A 106 5.03 13.96 -6.13
C ASP A 106 3.77 13.11 -6.31
N PRO A 107 2.55 13.70 -6.37
CA PRO A 107 1.32 12.94 -6.54
C PRO A 107 1.26 12.16 -7.87
N GLU A 108 2.02 12.57 -8.89
CA GLU A 108 2.10 11.86 -10.17
C GLU A 108 3.08 10.66 -10.12
N GLN A 109 3.86 10.52 -9.04
CA GLN A 109 4.85 9.48 -8.85
C GLN A 109 4.57 8.62 -7.62
N ILE A 110 3.32 8.29 -7.36
CA ILE A 110 2.92 7.37 -6.30
C ILE A 110 2.80 5.96 -6.88
N ALA A 111 3.73 5.09 -6.54
CA ALA A 111 3.68 3.67 -6.87
C ALA A 111 3.11 2.84 -5.72
N VAL A 112 2.63 1.64 -6.03
CA VAL A 112 2.23 0.66 -5.02
C VAL A 112 3.10 -0.60 -5.14
N VAL A 113 3.40 -1.22 -4.00
CA VAL A 113 4.04 -2.54 -3.94
C VAL A 113 3.27 -3.41 -2.97
N GLY A 114 3.08 -4.68 -3.32
CA GLY A 114 2.42 -5.63 -2.44
C GLY A 114 2.94 -7.04 -2.60
N PHE A 115 2.85 -7.80 -1.51
CA PHE A 115 3.39 -9.15 -1.41
C PHE A 115 2.27 -10.15 -1.11
N SER A 116 2.22 -11.30 -1.82
CA SER A 116 1.21 -12.34 -1.59
C SER A 116 -0.22 -11.77 -1.59
N ALA A 117 -0.96 -11.81 -0.49
CA ALA A 117 -2.27 -11.18 -0.33
C ALA A 117 -2.20 -9.66 -0.50
N GLY A 118 -1.14 -9.00 -0.02
CA GLY A 118 -0.89 -7.57 -0.27
C GLY A 118 -0.64 -7.28 -1.75
N GLY A 119 -0.04 -8.22 -2.48
CA GLY A 119 0.10 -8.14 -3.94
C GLY A 119 -1.26 -8.20 -4.66
N HIS A 120 -2.19 -9.03 -4.18
CA HIS A 120 -3.58 -9.02 -4.65
C HIS A 120 -4.24 -7.66 -4.39
N LEU A 121 -4.05 -7.10 -3.20
CA LEU A 121 -4.59 -5.79 -2.84
C LEU A 121 -3.99 -4.68 -3.72
N ALA A 122 -2.68 -4.68 -3.95
CA ALA A 122 -2.00 -3.74 -4.84
C ALA A 122 -2.55 -3.82 -6.28
N ALA A 123 -2.74 -5.03 -6.79
CA ALA A 123 -3.34 -5.26 -8.10
C ALA A 123 -4.79 -4.74 -8.16
N SER A 124 -5.56 -4.94 -7.10
CA SER A 124 -6.93 -4.40 -7.01
C SER A 124 -6.96 -2.88 -7.05
N VAL A 125 -6.05 -2.22 -6.32
CA VAL A 125 -5.91 -0.75 -6.37
C VAL A 125 -5.55 -0.27 -7.78
N GLY A 126 -4.59 -0.91 -8.44
CA GLY A 126 -4.16 -0.50 -9.78
C GLY A 126 -5.18 -0.74 -10.89
N THR A 127 -6.07 -1.72 -10.73
CA THR A 127 -7.06 -2.10 -11.76
C THR A 127 -8.46 -1.55 -11.51
N MET A 128 -8.87 -1.44 -10.25
CA MET A 128 -10.22 -1.07 -9.84
C MET A 128 -10.27 0.18 -8.95
N GLY A 129 -9.12 0.67 -8.49
CA GLY A 129 -9.06 1.84 -7.62
C GLY A 129 -9.58 3.11 -8.30
N ARG A 130 -10.14 4.04 -7.50
CA ARG A 130 -10.55 5.37 -7.95
C ARG A 130 -9.37 6.20 -8.43
N VAL A 131 -8.26 6.12 -7.68
CA VAL A 131 -6.98 6.74 -8.00
C VAL A 131 -6.01 5.65 -8.38
N ARG A 132 -5.46 5.73 -9.58
CA ARG A 132 -4.50 4.74 -10.08
C ARG A 132 -3.09 5.10 -9.69
N PRO A 133 -2.28 4.14 -9.23
CA PRO A 133 -0.87 4.36 -9.00
C PRO A 133 -0.11 4.56 -10.32
N ALA A 134 1.00 5.29 -10.26
CA ALA A 134 1.92 5.46 -11.40
C ALA A 134 2.59 4.14 -11.82
N ALA A 135 2.78 3.22 -10.87
CA ALA A 135 3.33 1.89 -11.11
C ALA A 135 2.84 0.88 -10.07
N MET A 136 2.85 -0.40 -10.43
CA MET A 136 2.56 -1.52 -9.52
C MET A 136 3.73 -2.50 -9.52
N LEU A 137 4.20 -2.85 -8.32
CA LEU A 137 5.18 -3.90 -8.10
C LEU A 137 4.49 -5.04 -7.33
N LEU A 138 4.46 -6.23 -7.93
CA LEU A 138 3.73 -7.38 -7.39
C LEU A 138 4.72 -8.49 -7.02
N GLY A 139 5.00 -8.63 -5.72
CA GLY A 139 5.82 -9.71 -5.20
C GLY A 139 4.97 -10.96 -4.92
N TYR A 140 5.18 -12.06 -5.67
CA TYR A 140 4.47 -13.34 -5.52
C TYR A 140 2.98 -13.19 -5.18
N ALA A 141 2.31 -12.25 -5.86
CA ALA A 141 0.91 -11.92 -5.64
C ALA A 141 -0.01 -13.12 -5.89
N VAL A 142 -1.02 -13.26 -5.02
CA VAL A 142 -2.01 -14.34 -5.14
C VAL A 142 -3.19 -13.86 -5.95
N PHE A 143 -3.42 -14.45 -7.13
CA PHE A 143 -4.56 -14.12 -8.00
C PHE A 143 -5.61 -15.23 -8.05
N SER A 144 -5.26 -16.45 -7.61
CA SER A 144 -6.16 -17.60 -7.58
C SER A 144 -5.73 -18.57 -6.50
N VAL A 145 -6.69 -19.06 -5.71
CA VAL A 145 -6.48 -20.18 -4.79
C VAL A 145 -7.26 -21.36 -5.33
N PRO A 146 -6.62 -22.45 -5.81
CA PRO A 146 -7.33 -23.63 -6.27
C PRO A 146 -8.18 -24.23 -5.13
N GLY A 147 -9.49 -24.41 -5.36
CA GLY A 147 -10.36 -25.25 -4.56
C GLY A 147 -10.99 -24.66 -3.30
N LYS A 148 -10.81 -23.39 -2.97
CA LYS A 148 -11.62 -22.67 -1.97
C LYS A 148 -11.93 -21.27 -2.45
N ALA A 149 -13.21 -20.97 -2.58
CA ALA A 149 -13.69 -19.59 -2.63
C ALA A 149 -13.46 -18.95 -1.25
N LEU A 150 -12.28 -18.43 -1.03
CA LEU A 150 -12.10 -17.31 -0.13
C LEU A 150 -12.80 -16.17 -0.84
N GLY A 151 -13.90 -15.62 -0.43
CA GLY A 151 -14.72 -14.60 -1.10
C GLY A 151 -14.00 -13.50 -1.91
N LEU A 152 -12.85 -13.83 -2.43
CA LEU A 152 -11.94 -13.06 -3.26
C LEU A 152 -12.42 -13.19 -4.70
N SER A 153 -12.96 -12.12 -5.25
CA SER A 153 -13.20 -12.01 -6.67
C SER A 153 -11.88 -12.24 -7.41
N LEU A 154 -11.84 -13.32 -8.21
CA LEU A 154 -10.68 -13.66 -9.04
C LEU A 154 -10.54 -12.61 -10.14
N ILE A 155 -9.53 -11.78 -10.06
CA ILE A 155 -9.15 -10.87 -11.13
C ILE A 155 -8.05 -11.53 -11.94
N HIS A 156 -8.38 -11.94 -13.16
CA HIS A 156 -7.40 -12.35 -14.15
C HIS A 156 -6.78 -11.09 -14.76
N ILE A 157 -5.55 -10.77 -14.38
CA ILE A 157 -4.76 -9.74 -15.04
C ILE A 157 -3.89 -10.44 -16.07
N SER A 158 -4.30 -10.37 -17.35
CA SER A 158 -3.38 -10.65 -18.44
C SER A 158 -2.40 -9.47 -18.55
N SER A 159 -1.11 -9.75 -18.43
CA SER A 159 -0.04 -8.79 -18.69
C SER A 159 -0.24 -8.17 -20.09
N PRO A 160 -0.25 -6.84 -20.24
CA PRO A 160 -0.11 -6.25 -21.57
C PRO A 160 1.29 -6.58 -22.09
N ARG A 161 1.36 -7.10 -23.31
CA ARG A 161 2.61 -7.30 -24.07
C ARG A 161 3.18 -5.96 -24.50
#